data_2e237c3e7f4fc8d0294eed578b6f31c6
#
_entry.id   2e237c3e7f4fc8d0294eed578b6f31c6
#
_cell.length_a   1.000
_cell.length_b   1.000
_cell.length_c   1.000
_cell.angle_alpha   90.00
_cell.angle_beta   90.00
_cell.angle_gamma   90.00
#
_symmetry.space_group_name_H-M   'P 1'
#
loop_
_entity.id
_entity.type
_entity.pdbx_description
1 polymer ?
#
loop_
_entity_poly.entity_id
_entity_poly.type
_entity_poly.pdbx_seq_one_letter_code
_entity_poly.pdbx_strand_id
1 'polypeptide(L)'
;MKTFDDLKFTHHKDIQRWTASLELDNGYLFSVIAGDKEDDWSLPYGTYQNETFEVAVFGTQFDDNGDRKKVPLSLHDDVLGWQKPIDISKLMRQFQLDGKAHEDLLIAMREEKKKEFNLHKIKN
;
A
#
# COMPACT_ATOMS: atom_id res chain seq x y z
N MET A 1 9.35 4.24 -17.18
CA MET A 1 8.69 3.57 -16.03
C MET A 1 8.50 4.59 -14.90
N LYS A 2 7.34 4.60 -14.27
CA LYS A 2 7.04 5.53 -13.18
C LYS A 2 7.78 5.18 -11.90
N THR A 3 8.17 6.21 -11.14
CA THR A 3 8.89 6.09 -9.88
C THR A 3 8.31 7.04 -8.84
N PHE A 4 8.86 7.05 -7.64
CA PHE A 4 8.49 7.99 -6.60
C PHE A 4 8.51 9.45 -7.09
N ASP A 5 9.43 9.80 -7.97
CA ASP A 5 9.57 11.17 -8.47
C ASP A 5 8.37 11.65 -9.30
N ASP A 6 7.53 10.73 -9.77
CA ASP A 6 6.31 11.05 -10.50
C ASP A 6 5.13 11.40 -9.57
N LEU A 7 5.27 11.17 -8.27
CA LEU A 7 4.26 11.53 -7.29
C LEU A 7 4.24 13.05 -7.07
N LYS A 8 3.04 13.61 -7.03
CA LYS A 8 2.84 15.05 -6.74
C LYS A 8 2.04 15.16 -5.46
N PHE A 9 2.70 15.63 -4.40
CA PHE A 9 2.08 15.72 -3.09
C PHE A 9 1.30 17.02 -2.92
N THR A 10 0.15 16.91 -2.27
CA THR A 10 -0.67 18.03 -1.84
C THR A 10 -0.70 18.07 -0.31
N HIS A 11 -0.47 19.24 0.26
CA HIS A 11 -0.52 19.43 1.71
C HIS A 11 -1.94 19.83 2.15
N HIS A 12 -2.47 19.09 3.11
CA HIS A 12 -3.76 19.34 3.74
C HIS A 12 -3.54 19.79 5.17
N LYS A 13 -3.45 21.10 5.38
CA LYS A 13 -3.12 21.69 6.69
C LYS A 13 -4.11 21.35 7.78
N ASP A 14 -5.39 21.30 7.45
CA ASP A 14 -6.48 21.03 8.39
C ASP A 14 -6.41 19.64 9.01
N ILE A 15 -5.91 18.66 8.26
CA ILE A 15 -5.76 17.27 8.74
C ILE A 15 -4.29 16.88 8.92
N GLN A 16 -3.38 17.82 8.79
CA GLN A 16 -1.93 17.66 9.04
C GLN A 16 -1.30 16.50 8.27
N ARG A 17 -1.60 16.41 6.97
CA ARG A 17 -1.04 15.34 6.14
C ARG A 17 -0.77 15.78 4.72
N TRP A 18 0.12 15.03 4.08
CA TRP A 18 0.47 15.15 2.68
C TRP A 18 -0.05 13.92 1.96
N THR A 19 -0.62 14.11 0.78
CA THR A 19 -1.17 13.01 -0.01
C THR A 19 -0.72 13.10 -1.46
N ALA A 20 -0.48 11.94 -2.06
CA ALA A 20 -0.25 11.81 -3.50
C ALA A 20 -0.87 10.52 -3.98
N SER A 21 -1.37 10.52 -5.20
CA SER A 21 -1.84 9.30 -5.84
C SER A 21 -1.32 9.24 -7.27
N LEU A 22 -1.07 8.04 -7.76
CA LEU A 22 -0.54 7.83 -9.10
C LEU A 22 -1.07 6.51 -9.65
N GLU A 23 -1.77 6.58 -10.78
CA GLU A 23 -2.22 5.39 -11.47
C GLU A 23 -1.16 4.93 -12.46
N LEU A 24 -0.78 3.66 -12.37
CA LEU A 24 0.13 3.04 -13.32
C LEU A 24 -0.61 2.66 -14.61
N ASP A 25 0.14 2.48 -15.71
CA ASP A 25 -0.45 2.17 -17.01
C ASP A 25 -1.25 0.86 -17.01
N ASN A 26 -0.91 -0.07 -16.12
CA ASN A 26 -1.64 -1.33 -15.98
C ASN A 26 -2.82 -1.26 -15.00
N GLY A 27 -3.17 -0.06 -14.53
CA GLY A 27 -4.38 0.18 -13.74
C GLY A 27 -4.21 0.16 -12.23
N TYR A 28 -3.06 -0.24 -11.70
CA TYR A 28 -2.82 -0.16 -10.25
C TYR A 28 -2.67 1.28 -9.81
N LEU A 29 -3.34 1.63 -8.71
CA LEU A 29 -3.32 2.98 -8.16
C LEU A 29 -2.52 3.00 -6.87
N PHE A 30 -1.44 3.76 -6.85
CA PHE A 30 -0.65 3.99 -5.63
C PHE A 30 -1.22 5.15 -4.86
N SER A 31 -1.43 4.97 -3.56
CA SER A 31 -1.79 6.01 -2.62
C SER A 31 -0.65 6.15 -1.62
N VAL A 32 -0.03 7.34 -1.57
CA VAL A 32 1.13 7.60 -0.74
C VAL A 32 0.80 8.79 0.15
N ILE A 33 0.88 8.60 1.46
CA ILE A 33 0.53 9.63 2.41
C ILE A 33 1.61 9.76 3.50
N ALA A 34 1.72 10.94 4.09
CA ALA A 34 2.62 11.21 5.19
C ALA A 34 2.01 12.25 6.11
N GLY A 35 2.34 12.19 7.38
CA GLY A 35 1.90 13.17 8.38
C GLY A 35 2.85 14.36 8.46
N ASP A 36 2.40 15.41 9.13
CA ASP A 36 3.21 16.61 9.40
C ASP A 36 4.18 16.41 10.56
N LYS A 37 3.93 15.45 11.43
CA LYS A 37 4.76 15.19 12.62
C LYS A 37 4.69 13.72 13.02
N GLU A 38 5.72 13.29 13.75
CA GLU A 38 5.77 11.97 14.36
C GLU A 38 5.00 11.97 15.69
N ASP A 39 4.95 10.82 16.33
CA ASP A 39 4.39 10.64 17.69
C ASP A 39 2.91 10.99 17.82
N ASP A 40 2.18 11.00 16.72
CA ASP A 40 0.73 11.18 16.73
C ASP A 40 0.08 9.98 16.02
N TRP A 41 -0.52 9.10 16.82
CA TRP A 41 -1.13 7.87 16.33
C TRP A 41 -2.32 8.11 15.38
N SER A 42 -2.88 9.33 15.38
CA SER A 42 -3.98 9.69 14.47
C SER A 42 -3.49 10.05 13.07
N LEU A 43 -2.18 10.21 12.88
CA LEU A 43 -1.57 10.56 11.61
C LEU A 43 -1.04 9.29 10.90
N PRO A 44 -0.74 9.38 9.60
CA PRO A 44 -0.17 8.27 8.85
C PRO A 44 1.15 7.75 9.42
N TYR A 45 1.48 6.51 9.10
CA TYR A 45 2.76 5.89 9.48
C TYR A 45 3.87 6.36 8.56
N GLY A 46 4.34 7.57 8.78
CA GLY A 46 5.38 8.25 8.04
C GLY A 46 5.26 9.75 8.18
N THR A 47 6.37 10.47 8.07
CA THR A 47 6.40 11.93 8.14
C THR A 47 7.06 12.51 6.90
N TYR A 48 6.43 13.51 6.32
CA TYR A 48 6.90 14.14 5.09
C TYR A 48 8.30 14.73 5.25
N GLN A 49 8.55 15.38 6.38
CA GLN A 49 9.84 16.02 6.67
C GLN A 49 11.00 15.01 6.71
N ASN A 50 10.74 13.80 7.18
CA ASN A 50 11.74 12.75 7.29
C ASN A 50 11.76 11.83 6.07
N GLU A 51 10.98 12.16 5.03
CA GLU A 51 10.86 11.37 3.80
C GLU A 51 10.48 9.92 4.07
N THR A 52 9.55 9.71 4.99
CA THR A 52 8.93 8.41 5.24
C THR A 52 7.44 8.51 4.95
N PHE A 53 6.87 7.42 4.42
CA PHE A 53 5.52 7.44 3.87
C PHE A 53 4.77 6.17 4.17
N GLU A 54 3.45 6.29 4.21
CA GLU A 54 2.54 5.16 4.27
C GLU A 54 2.01 4.91 2.86
N VAL A 55 2.07 3.65 2.41
CA VAL A 55 1.74 3.28 1.03
C VAL A 55 0.65 2.24 1.01
N ALA A 56 -0.37 2.45 0.19
CA ALA A 56 -1.37 1.46 -0.18
C ALA A 56 -1.44 1.38 -1.69
N VAL A 57 -1.78 0.21 -2.22
CA VAL A 57 -1.98 0.01 -3.66
C VAL A 57 -3.39 -0.52 -3.86
N PHE A 58 -4.12 0.11 -4.77
CA PHE A 58 -5.47 -0.30 -5.14
C PHE A 58 -5.42 -1.01 -6.49
N GLY A 59 -6.15 -2.11 -6.60
CA GLY A 59 -6.25 -2.87 -7.83
C GLY A 59 -7.34 -2.36 -8.76
N THR A 60 -7.66 -3.15 -9.76
CA THR A 60 -8.65 -2.81 -10.78
C THR A 60 -10.05 -3.33 -10.44
N GLN A 61 -10.18 -4.10 -9.36
CA GLN A 61 -11.46 -4.63 -8.92
C GLN A 61 -12.12 -3.70 -7.89
N PHE A 62 -13.45 -3.70 -7.87
CA PHE A 62 -14.23 -2.87 -6.96
C PHE A 62 -14.98 -3.75 -5.96
N ASP A 63 -15.17 -3.21 -4.75
CA ASP A 63 -15.99 -3.87 -3.73
C ASP A 63 -17.49 -3.55 -3.93
N ASP A 64 -18.33 -4.07 -3.04
CA ASP A 64 -19.78 -3.89 -3.13
C ASP A 64 -20.22 -2.42 -2.96
N ASN A 65 -19.36 -1.59 -2.38
CA ASN A 65 -19.61 -0.16 -2.20
C ASN A 65 -19.13 0.69 -3.37
N GLY A 66 -18.54 0.08 -4.40
CA GLY A 66 -18.01 0.79 -5.55
C GLY A 66 -16.60 1.34 -5.36
N ASP A 67 -15.93 0.99 -4.28
CA ASP A 67 -14.55 1.41 -4.01
C ASP A 67 -13.56 0.37 -4.54
N ARG A 68 -12.41 0.83 -5.04
CA ARG A 68 -11.34 -0.07 -5.47
C ARG A 68 -10.83 -0.89 -4.29
N LYS A 69 -10.60 -2.17 -4.52
CA LYS A 69 -10.04 -3.05 -3.49
C LYS A 69 -8.55 -2.81 -3.33
N LYS A 70 -8.09 -2.80 -2.08
CA LYS A 70 -6.66 -2.78 -1.79
C LYS A 70 -6.01 -4.10 -2.18
N VAL A 71 -4.79 -3.99 -2.70
CA VAL A 71 -3.97 -5.14 -3.05
C VAL A 71 -3.15 -5.54 -1.83
N PRO A 72 -3.00 -6.84 -1.52
CA PRO A 72 -2.08 -7.25 -0.47
C PRO A 72 -0.64 -6.82 -0.79
N LEU A 73 0.04 -6.22 0.16
CA LEU A 73 1.43 -5.80 0.01
C LEU A 73 2.40 -6.72 0.75
N SER A 74 1.89 -7.47 1.73
CA SER A 74 2.64 -8.50 2.43
C SER A 74 1.66 -9.58 2.87
N LEU A 75 2.17 -10.60 3.55
CA LEU A 75 1.34 -11.70 4.06
C LEU A 75 0.25 -11.19 5.03
N HIS A 76 0.51 -10.11 5.75
CA HIS A 76 -0.39 -9.59 6.77
C HIS A 76 -0.90 -8.17 6.53
N ASP A 77 -0.26 -7.40 5.66
CA ASP A 77 -0.54 -5.98 5.52
C ASP A 77 -0.98 -5.59 4.11
N ASP A 78 -2.00 -4.74 4.05
CA ASP A 78 -2.43 -4.06 2.83
C ASP A 78 -1.86 -2.64 2.74
N VAL A 79 -1.19 -2.20 3.81
CA VAL A 79 -0.59 -0.88 3.93
C VAL A 79 0.79 -1.04 4.51
N LEU A 80 1.79 -0.38 3.91
CA LEU A 80 3.17 -0.38 4.42
C LEU A 80 3.49 1.00 4.97
N GLY A 81 3.89 1.07 6.24
CA GLY A 81 4.32 2.31 6.88
C GLY A 81 5.83 2.52 6.79
N TRP A 82 6.26 3.75 7.06
CA TRP A 82 7.68 4.15 7.18
C TRP A 82 8.52 3.82 5.95
N GLN A 83 7.91 3.87 4.76
CA GLN A 83 8.58 3.59 3.50
C GLN A 83 9.35 4.81 3.01
N LYS A 84 10.58 4.61 2.55
CA LYS A 84 11.40 5.67 1.96
C LYS A 84 11.13 5.77 0.45
N PRO A 85 11.53 6.89 -0.20
CA PRO A 85 11.34 7.03 -1.65
C PRO A 85 11.88 5.86 -2.46
N ILE A 86 13.03 5.31 -2.09
CA ILE A 86 13.60 4.16 -2.81
C ILE A 86 12.74 2.91 -2.67
N ASP A 87 12.15 2.69 -1.49
CA ASP A 87 11.26 1.55 -1.25
C ASP A 87 10.01 1.65 -2.11
N ILE A 88 9.45 2.86 -2.21
CA ILE A 88 8.25 3.12 -3.02
C ILE A 88 8.54 2.94 -4.50
N SER A 89 9.70 3.41 -4.98
CA SER A 89 10.11 3.20 -6.36
C SER A 89 10.29 1.72 -6.70
N LYS A 90 10.85 0.94 -5.77
CA LYS A 90 10.97 -0.51 -5.93
C LYS A 90 9.62 -1.18 -6.02
N LEU A 91 8.68 -0.78 -5.17
CA LEU A 91 7.33 -1.32 -5.18
C LEU A 91 6.60 -0.96 -6.48
N MET A 92 6.72 0.29 -6.94
CA MET A 92 6.16 0.72 -8.21
C MET A 92 6.72 -0.09 -9.38
N ARG A 93 8.04 -0.34 -9.38
CA ARG A 93 8.68 -1.16 -10.41
C ARG A 93 8.09 -2.57 -10.42
N GLN A 94 7.95 -3.18 -9.25
CA GLN A 94 7.40 -4.53 -9.11
C GLN A 94 6.00 -4.61 -9.69
N PHE A 95 5.13 -3.65 -9.36
CA PHE A 95 3.76 -3.64 -9.87
C PHE A 95 3.69 -3.36 -11.38
N GLN A 96 4.58 -2.53 -11.90
CA GLN A 96 4.65 -2.26 -13.34
C GLN A 96 5.11 -3.46 -14.15
N LEU A 97 6.02 -4.26 -13.59
CA LEU A 97 6.56 -5.43 -14.28
C LEU A 97 5.71 -6.68 -14.06
N ASP A 98 5.12 -6.85 -12.88
CA ASP A 98 4.60 -8.14 -12.45
C ASP A 98 3.49 -8.03 -11.40
N GLY A 99 2.70 -6.95 -11.46
CA GLY A 99 1.70 -6.64 -10.43
C GLY A 99 0.67 -7.73 -10.23
N LYS A 100 0.09 -8.25 -11.32
CA LYS A 100 -0.95 -9.27 -11.23
C LYS A 100 -0.42 -10.58 -10.65
N ALA A 101 0.75 -11.03 -11.05
CA ALA A 101 1.38 -12.24 -10.51
C ALA A 101 1.72 -12.06 -9.03
N HIS A 102 2.22 -10.89 -8.64
CA HIS A 102 2.52 -10.57 -7.25
C HIS A 102 1.24 -10.59 -6.39
N GLU A 103 0.18 -9.94 -6.87
CA GLU A 103 -1.12 -9.93 -6.20
C GLU A 103 -1.67 -11.34 -6.02
N ASP A 104 -1.68 -12.13 -7.08
CA ASP A 104 -2.19 -13.51 -7.05
C ASP A 104 -1.38 -14.39 -6.10
N LEU A 105 -0.06 -14.22 -6.07
CA LEU A 105 0.81 -14.97 -5.16
C LEU A 105 0.50 -14.65 -3.69
N LEU A 106 0.37 -13.38 -3.35
CA LEU A 106 0.06 -12.98 -1.97
C LEU A 106 -1.34 -13.43 -1.53
N ILE A 107 -2.31 -13.37 -2.43
CA ILE A 107 -3.66 -13.89 -2.14
C ILE A 107 -3.60 -15.39 -1.85
N ALA A 108 -2.87 -16.14 -2.68
CA ALA A 108 -2.70 -17.59 -2.49
C ALA A 108 -1.98 -17.90 -1.18
N MET A 109 -0.95 -17.15 -0.84
CA MET A 109 -0.21 -17.33 0.41
C MET A 109 -1.09 -17.06 1.64
N ARG A 110 -1.96 -16.04 1.57
CA ARG A 110 -2.91 -15.74 2.65
C ARG A 110 -3.93 -16.84 2.83
N GLU A 111 -4.44 -17.41 1.75
CA GLU A 111 -5.39 -18.53 1.80
C GLU A 111 -4.73 -19.77 2.41
N GLU A 112 -3.49 -20.07 2.04
CA GLU A 112 -2.72 -21.17 2.61
C GLU A 112 -2.53 -20.99 4.12
N LYS A 113 -2.20 -19.79 4.55
CA LYS A 113 -2.02 -19.43 5.95
C LYS A 113 -3.31 -19.64 6.75
N LYS A 114 -4.45 -19.25 6.20
CA LYS A 114 -5.77 -19.48 6.82
C LYS A 114 -6.05 -20.97 6.99
N LYS A 115 -5.75 -21.78 6.00
CA LYS A 115 -5.93 -23.23 6.06
C LYS A 115 -5.09 -23.83 7.16
N GLU A 116 -3.82 -23.46 7.26
CA GLU A 116 -2.94 -23.93 8.33
C GLU A 116 -3.48 -23.57 9.72
N PHE A 117 -3.93 -22.33 9.88
CA PHE A 117 -4.50 -21.87 11.14
C PHE A 117 -5.75 -22.64 11.51
N ASN A 118 -6.66 -22.87 10.57
CA ASN A 118 -7.89 -23.61 10.80
C ASN A 118 -7.63 -25.08 11.16
N LEU A 119 -6.68 -25.71 10.49
CA LEU A 119 -6.27 -27.10 10.81
C LEU A 119 -5.71 -27.18 12.23
N HIS A 120 -4.85 -26.26 12.60
CA HIS A 120 -4.24 -26.20 13.92
C HIS A 120 -5.31 -25.99 15.00
N LYS A 121 -6.27 -25.11 14.75
CA LYS A 121 -7.38 -24.81 15.66
C LYS A 121 -8.28 -26.02 15.87
N ILE A 122 -8.53 -26.82 14.84
CA ILE A 122 -9.38 -28.02 14.92
C ILE A 122 -8.70 -29.11 15.73
N LYS A 123 -7.38 -29.23 15.68
CA LYS A 123 -6.60 -30.24 16.42
C LYS A 123 -6.51 -29.97 17.91
N ASN A 124 -6.79 -28.77 18.33
CA ASN A 124 -6.79 -28.38 19.73
C ASN A 124 -8.21 -28.31 20.30
#